data_65f13a2dc76d08b9d30e23a74e41378a
#
_entry.id   65f13a2dc76d08b9d30e23a74e41378a
#
_cell.length_a   1.000
_cell.length_b   1.000
_cell.length_c   1.000
_cell.angle_alpha   90.00
_cell.angle_beta   90.00
_cell.angle_gamma   90.00
#
_symmetry.space_group_name_H-M   'P 1'
#
loop_
_entity.id
_entity.type
_entity.pdbx_description
1 polymer ?
#
loop_
_entity_poly.entity_id
_entity_poly.type
_entity_poly.pdbx_seq_one_letter_code
_entity_poly.pdbx_strand_id
1 'polypeptide(L)'
;MSLLDRTQPPASGEIRQFDFPEVQTGALPNGLDLKICVLPRLPIVSVNLFLRAGEGSLVEGRAGTAVLTGDALEGGTLKRNGSSLAEALEGIGARLGVSTGWEGTSISVSVLADRLPEAFALLAEVTLEPDFPSVEVDRVREQQLAEIRQRSMDPSALASDEVSRRFYAEGLPYARPQVGTESSISSVTRDQV
;
A
#
# COMPACT_ATOMS: atom_id res chain seq x y z
N MET A 1 23.60 -40.72 10.90
CA MET A 1 22.67 -39.60 11.10
C MET A 1 22.43 -39.47 12.60
N SER A 2 22.89 -38.40 13.24
CA SER A 2 22.61 -38.13 14.64
C SER A 2 21.15 -37.77 14.77
N LEU A 3 20.41 -38.49 15.64
CA LEU A 3 19.04 -38.14 15.97
C LEU A 3 19.05 -36.78 16.71
N LEU A 4 18.33 -35.82 16.18
CA LEU A 4 18.17 -34.50 16.81
C LEU A 4 17.48 -34.67 18.17
N ASP A 5 18.17 -34.36 19.25
CA ASP A 5 17.58 -34.27 20.59
C ASP A 5 16.72 -33.00 20.68
N ARG A 6 15.41 -33.18 20.67
CA ARG A 6 14.43 -32.10 20.74
C ARG A 6 14.10 -31.68 22.19
N THR A 7 14.72 -32.27 23.18
CA THR A 7 14.54 -31.92 24.59
C THR A 7 15.39 -30.72 24.99
N GLN A 8 16.41 -30.38 24.20
CA GLN A 8 17.28 -29.23 24.41
C GLN A 8 17.17 -28.25 23.24
N PRO A 9 17.16 -26.94 23.50
CA PRO A 9 17.24 -25.96 22.44
C PRO A 9 18.60 -26.09 21.72
N PRO A 10 18.66 -25.83 20.41
CA PRO A 10 19.92 -25.82 19.68
C PRO A 10 20.89 -24.80 20.29
N ALA A 11 22.16 -25.15 20.37
CA ALA A 11 23.18 -24.22 20.84
C ALA A 11 23.18 -22.93 19.98
N SER A 12 23.25 -21.79 20.62
CA SER A 12 23.36 -20.51 19.92
C SER A 12 24.64 -20.51 19.08
N GLY A 13 24.50 -20.30 17.78
CA GLY A 13 25.65 -20.07 16.90
C GLY A 13 26.27 -18.70 17.13
N GLU A 14 27.48 -18.49 16.60
CA GLU A 14 28.08 -17.16 16.59
C GLU A 14 27.18 -16.16 15.85
N ILE A 15 27.06 -14.96 16.39
CA ILE A 15 26.35 -13.85 15.74
C ILE A 15 27.14 -13.48 14.49
N ARG A 16 26.54 -13.73 13.31
CA ARG A 16 27.16 -13.33 12.04
C ARG A 16 27.01 -11.82 11.89
N GLN A 17 28.11 -11.17 11.55
CA GLN A 17 28.07 -9.76 11.16
C GLN A 17 27.18 -9.65 9.91
N PHE A 18 26.23 -8.72 9.93
CA PHE A 18 25.38 -8.40 8.80
C PHE A 18 25.79 -7.04 8.24
N ASP A 19 26.26 -7.05 7.00
CA ASP A 19 26.57 -5.83 6.27
C ASP A 19 25.32 -5.44 5.46
N PHE A 20 24.82 -4.23 5.69
CA PHE A 20 23.70 -3.69 4.90
C PHE A 20 24.16 -3.46 3.46
N PRO A 21 23.34 -3.84 2.47
CA PRO A 21 23.66 -3.59 1.08
C PRO A 21 23.73 -2.08 0.81
N GLU A 22 24.62 -1.69 -0.09
CA GLU A 22 24.77 -0.30 -0.52
C GLU A 22 23.51 0.15 -1.28
N VAL A 23 22.98 1.31 -0.92
CA VAL A 23 21.86 1.96 -1.61
C VAL A 23 22.41 3.05 -2.52
N GLN A 24 22.27 2.86 -3.82
CA GLN A 24 22.56 3.86 -4.83
C GLN A 24 21.42 4.87 -4.90
N THR A 25 21.74 6.16 -4.92
CA THR A 25 20.76 7.24 -4.99
C THR A 25 20.93 8.04 -6.27
N GLY A 26 19.81 8.49 -6.84
CA GLY A 26 19.78 9.32 -8.03
C GLY A 26 18.47 10.10 -8.11
N ALA A 27 18.33 10.95 -9.11
CA ALA A 27 17.10 11.65 -9.43
C ALA A 27 16.86 11.59 -10.94
N LEU A 28 15.59 11.44 -11.34
CA LEU A 28 15.17 11.53 -12.73
C LEU A 28 14.99 13.01 -13.14
N PRO A 29 15.01 13.33 -14.44
CA PRO A 29 14.86 14.71 -14.93
C PRO A 29 13.54 15.40 -14.50
N ASN A 30 12.51 14.61 -14.19
CA ASN A 30 11.21 15.07 -13.69
C ASN A 30 11.19 15.33 -12.17
N GLY A 31 12.33 15.17 -11.48
CA GLY A 31 12.46 15.39 -10.03
C GLY A 31 12.09 14.16 -9.18
N LEU A 32 11.81 13.00 -9.77
CA LEU A 32 11.58 11.77 -9.02
C LEU A 32 12.90 11.25 -8.43
N ASP A 33 12.95 11.13 -7.10
CA ASP A 33 14.06 10.51 -6.38
C ASP A 33 14.10 9.00 -6.64
N LEU A 34 15.29 8.49 -6.94
CA LEU A 34 15.53 7.09 -7.21
C LEU A 34 16.48 6.51 -6.16
N LYS A 35 16.11 5.35 -5.60
CA LYS A 35 16.94 4.57 -4.68
C LYS A 35 16.99 3.14 -5.17
N ILE A 36 18.21 2.62 -5.40
CA ILE A 36 18.42 1.27 -5.92
C ILE A 36 19.28 0.49 -4.94
N CYS A 37 18.83 -0.71 -4.57
CA CYS A 37 19.58 -1.67 -3.78
C CYS A 37 19.73 -2.96 -4.60
N VAL A 38 20.98 -3.34 -4.92
CA VAL A 38 21.25 -4.52 -5.74
C VAL A 38 21.54 -5.74 -4.85
N LEU A 39 20.67 -6.76 -4.95
CA LEU A 39 20.76 -8.02 -4.23
C LEU A 39 20.77 -9.19 -5.23
N PRO A 40 21.95 -9.59 -5.77
CA PRO A 40 22.03 -10.49 -6.94
C PRO A 40 21.81 -11.98 -6.59
N ARG A 41 21.04 -12.28 -5.55
CA ARG A 41 20.78 -13.67 -5.13
C ARG A 41 19.65 -14.33 -5.90
N LEU A 42 18.64 -13.55 -6.29
CA LEU A 42 17.45 -14.00 -7.01
C LEU A 42 17.17 -13.05 -8.17
N PRO A 43 16.69 -13.55 -9.31
CA PRO A 43 16.32 -12.73 -10.46
C PRO A 43 14.94 -12.09 -10.26
N ILE A 44 14.71 -11.46 -9.10
CA ILE A 44 13.47 -10.78 -8.75
C ILE A 44 13.78 -9.30 -8.54
N VAL A 45 12.92 -8.45 -9.09
CA VAL A 45 12.96 -7.00 -8.87
C VAL A 45 11.68 -6.59 -8.17
N SER A 46 11.81 -5.86 -7.07
CA SER A 46 10.71 -5.21 -6.38
C SER A 46 10.85 -3.71 -6.57
N VAL A 47 9.82 -3.09 -7.11
CA VAL A 47 9.72 -1.64 -7.31
C VAL A 47 8.69 -1.11 -6.34
N ASN A 48 8.99 -0.01 -5.68
CA ASN A 48 8.05 0.71 -4.80
C ASN A 48 8.05 2.18 -5.22
N LEU A 49 6.92 2.66 -5.69
CA LEU A 49 6.66 4.06 -5.95
C LEU A 49 5.94 4.66 -4.75
N PHE A 50 6.56 5.64 -4.11
CA PHE A 50 5.99 6.35 -2.98
C PHE A 50 5.51 7.73 -3.40
N LEU A 51 4.21 7.97 -3.23
CA LEU A 51 3.55 9.24 -3.48
C LEU A 51 3.25 9.93 -2.14
N ARG A 52 3.63 11.20 -2.00
CA ARG A 52 3.34 12.01 -0.80
C ARG A 52 1.86 12.46 -0.80
N ALA A 53 0.96 11.50 -0.93
CA ALA A 53 -0.49 11.69 -0.94
C ALA A 53 -1.10 10.65 0.00
N GLY A 54 -1.27 11.02 1.25
CA GLY A 54 -1.77 10.16 2.32
C GLY A 54 -2.87 10.83 3.13
N GLU A 55 -3.43 10.10 4.08
CA GLU A 55 -4.52 10.58 4.95
C GLU A 55 -4.14 11.81 5.77
N GLY A 56 -2.85 12.00 6.09
CA GLY A 56 -2.36 13.15 6.84
C GLY A 56 -2.54 14.49 6.13
N SER A 57 -2.73 14.49 4.81
CA SER A 57 -2.96 15.71 4.02
C SER A 57 -4.44 16.10 3.90
N LEU A 58 -5.37 15.24 4.33
CA LEU A 58 -6.80 15.46 4.15
C LEU A 58 -7.44 16.18 5.34
N VAL A 59 -8.43 17.02 5.03
CA VAL A 59 -9.29 17.67 6.03
C VAL A 59 -10.25 16.66 6.66
N GLU A 60 -10.78 16.97 7.85
CA GLU A 60 -11.62 16.06 8.63
C GLU A 60 -12.81 15.49 7.85
N GLY A 61 -13.54 16.32 7.11
CA GLY A 61 -14.68 15.89 6.30
C GLY A 61 -14.35 14.92 5.15
N ARG A 62 -13.05 14.68 4.89
CA ARG A 62 -12.55 13.74 3.88
C ARG A 62 -11.73 12.57 4.47
N ALA A 63 -11.87 12.33 5.76
CA ALA A 63 -11.17 11.25 6.43
C ALA A 63 -11.46 9.89 5.75
N GLY A 64 -10.41 9.11 5.48
CA GLY A 64 -10.46 7.82 4.80
C GLY A 64 -10.50 7.87 3.27
N THR A 65 -10.61 9.07 2.66
CA THR A 65 -10.67 9.18 1.19
C THR A 65 -9.35 8.74 0.52
N ALA A 66 -8.18 9.03 1.11
CA ALA A 66 -6.92 8.58 0.53
C ALA A 66 -6.79 7.06 0.56
N VAL A 67 -7.26 6.39 1.62
CA VAL A 67 -7.32 4.92 1.70
C VAL A 67 -8.23 4.38 0.59
N LEU A 68 -9.45 4.93 0.46
CA LEU A 68 -10.40 4.55 -0.58
C LEU A 68 -9.80 4.73 -1.99
N THR A 69 -9.11 5.86 -2.23
CA THR A 69 -8.44 6.13 -3.51
C THR A 69 -7.36 5.09 -3.80
N GLY A 70 -6.53 4.78 -2.80
CA GLY A 70 -5.48 3.76 -2.94
C GLY A 70 -6.06 2.39 -3.29
N ASP A 71 -7.09 1.96 -2.57
CA ASP A 71 -7.74 0.66 -2.80
C ASP A 71 -8.48 0.60 -4.15
N ALA A 72 -8.97 1.74 -4.65
CA ALA A 72 -9.64 1.84 -5.94
C ALA A 72 -8.68 1.84 -7.15
N LEU A 73 -7.37 2.04 -6.97
CA LEU A 73 -6.38 2.03 -8.06
C LEU A 73 -6.33 0.70 -8.82
N GLU A 74 -6.61 -0.41 -8.14
CA GLU A 74 -6.65 -1.73 -8.76
C GLU A 74 -7.95 -2.00 -9.56
N GLY A 75 -8.94 -1.10 -9.46
CA GLY A 75 -10.25 -1.24 -10.10
C GLY A 75 -10.24 -1.08 -11.62
N GLY A 76 -9.16 -0.52 -12.19
CA GLY A 76 -8.96 -0.37 -13.62
C GLY A 76 -8.27 0.91 -14.03
N THR A 77 -7.90 0.95 -15.30
CA THR A 77 -7.21 2.07 -15.95
C THR A 77 -8.01 2.52 -17.17
N LEU A 78 -7.61 3.62 -17.78
CA LEU A 78 -8.21 4.07 -19.05
C LEU A 78 -8.06 3.04 -20.19
N LYS A 79 -7.16 2.06 -20.05
CA LYS A 79 -6.88 1.03 -21.07
C LYS A 79 -7.44 -0.34 -20.72
N ARG A 80 -7.62 -0.63 -19.42
CA ARG A 80 -8.00 -1.96 -18.91
C ARG A 80 -9.00 -1.83 -17.77
N ASN A 81 -10.01 -2.68 -17.77
CA ASN A 81 -10.81 -2.89 -16.57
C ASN A 81 -10.00 -3.70 -15.54
N GLY A 82 -10.51 -3.82 -14.31
CA GLY A 82 -9.80 -4.50 -13.21
C GLY A 82 -9.43 -5.95 -13.53
N SER A 83 -10.32 -6.73 -14.17
CA SER A 83 -10.01 -8.12 -14.58
C SER A 83 -8.88 -8.18 -15.60
N SER A 84 -8.92 -7.34 -16.63
CA SER A 84 -7.87 -7.30 -17.65
C SER A 84 -6.54 -6.77 -17.11
N LEU A 85 -6.56 -5.90 -16.09
CA LEU A 85 -5.36 -5.47 -15.39
C LEU A 85 -4.76 -6.63 -14.58
N ALA A 86 -5.60 -7.35 -13.83
CA ALA A 86 -5.18 -8.53 -13.06
C ALA A 86 -4.59 -9.62 -13.98
N GLU A 87 -5.25 -9.93 -15.09
CA GLU A 87 -4.77 -10.89 -16.11
C GLU A 87 -3.42 -10.46 -16.70
N ALA A 88 -3.22 -9.16 -16.97
CA ALA A 88 -1.95 -8.65 -17.48
C ALA A 88 -0.81 -8.79 -16.45
N LEU A 89 -1.08 -8.53 -15.16
CA LEU A 89 -0.12 -8.70 -14.08
C LEU A 89 0.21 -10.19 -13.87
N GLU A 90 -0.81 -11.04 -13.80
CA GLU A 90 -0.64 -12.48 -13.65
C GLU A 90 0.12 -13.09 -14.84
N GLY A 91 -0.14 -12.63 -16.06
CA GLY A 91 0.52 -13.09 -17.28
C GLY A 91 2.03 -12.88 -17.30
N ILE A 92 2.54 -11.90 -16.55
CA ILE A 92 3.99 -11.66 -16.37
C ILE A 92 4.49 -12.15 -15.00
N GLY A 93 3.64 -12.81 -14.21
CA GLY A 93 3.98 -13.27 -12.85
C GLY A 93 4.24 -12.11 -11.88
N ALA A 94 3.71 -10.93 -12.14
CA ALA A 94 3.82 -9.77 -11.27
C ALA A 94 2.72 -9.75 -10.22
N ARG A 95 3.04 -9.16 -9.06
CA ARG A 95 2.07 -8.83 -8.03
C ARG A 95 2.10 -7.32 -7.81
N LEU A 96 0.97 -6.67 -8.02
CA LEU A 96 0.73 -5.29 -7.64
C LEU A 96 0.26 -5.25 -6.17
N GLY A 97 0.66 -4.22 -5.44
CA GLY A 97 0.15 -3.93 -4.11
C GLY A 97 0.07 -2.44 -3.91
N VAL A 98 -1.02 -1.97 -3.35
CA VAL A 98 -1.22 -0.58 -2.96
C VAL A 98 -1.40 -0.50 -1.46
N SER A 99 -0.80 0.49 -0.83
CA SER A 99 -0.92 0.72 0.62
C SER A 99 -0.89 2.21 0.89
N THR A 100 -1.95 2.72 1.47
CA THR A 100 -2.06 4.14 1.85
C THR A 100 -1.84 4.31 3.34
N GLY A 101 -0.86 5.16 3.67
CA GLY A 101 -0.53 5.55 5.04
C GLY A 101 -0.91 7.00 5.34
N TRP A 102 -0.43 7.50 6.48
CA TRP A 102 -0.60 8.89 6.86
C TRP A 102 0.16 9.85 5.95
N GLU A 103 1.41 9.52 5.63
CA GLU A 103 2.34 10.40 4.91
C GLU A 103 2.26 10.22 3.38
N GLY A 104 1.72 9.10 2.92
CA GLY A 104 1.67 8.81 1.49
C GLY A 104 1.10 7.48 1.13
N THR A 105 1.02 7.25 -0.18
CA THR A 105 0.59 5.99 -0.78
C THR A 105 1.78 5.32 -1.45
N SER A 106 2.00 4.06 -1.12
CA SER A 106 2.97 3.17 -1.76
C SER A 106 2.27 2.30 -2.79
N ILE A 107 2.78 2.32 -4.02
CA ILE A 107 2.35 1.42 -5.10
C ILE A 107 3.55 0.54 -5.42
N SER A 108 3.43 -0.76 -5.20
CA SER A 108 4.54 -1.70 -5.35
C SER A 108 4.25 -2.76 -6.40
N VAL A 109 5.29 -3.18 -7.11
CA VAL A 109 5.23 -4.33 -8.01
C VAL A 109 6.47 -5.20 -7.82
N SER A 110 6.27 -6.51 -7.75
CA SER A 110 7.36 -7.50 -7.72
C SER A 110 7.22 -8.44 -8.90
N VAL A 111 8.34 -8.67 -9.61
CA VAL A 111 8.35 -9.42 -10.86
C VAL A 111 9.73 -10.04 -11.11
N LEU A 112 9.84 -11.01 -12.01
CA LEU A 112 11.12 -11.49 -12.51
C LEU A 112 11.85 -10.38 -13.30
N ALA A 113 13.18 -10.36 -13.22
CA ALA A 113 14.00 -9.29 -13.79
C ALA A 113 13.85 -9.13 -15.32
N ASP A 114 13.59 -10.22 -16.04
CA ASP A 114 13.36 -10.23 -17.49
C ASP A 114 11.99 -9.65 -17.89
N ARG A 115 11.05 -9.52 -16.95
CA ARG A 115 9.72 -8.93 -17.13
C ARG A 115 9.58 -7.51 -16.55
N LEU A 116 10.68 -6.94 -16.11
CA LEU A 116 10.68 -5.61 -15.48
C LEU A 116 10.12 -4.51 -16.39
N PRO A 117 10.43 -4.45 -17.70
CA PRO A 117 9.85 -3.42 -18.58
C PRO A 117 8.32 -3.46 -18.64
N GLU A 118 7.74 -4.65 -18.73
CA GLU A 118 6.27 -4.84 -18.76
C GLU A 118 5.64 -4.44 -17.41
N ALA A 119 6.29 -4.80 -16.30
CA ALA A 119 5.85 -4.41 -14.96
C ALA A 119 5.89 -2.90 -14.74
N PHE A 120 6.92 -2.21 -15.23
CA PHE A 120 6.99 -0.75 -15.21
C PHE A 120 5.88 -0.10 -16.04
N ALA A 121 5.56 -0.66 -17.20
CA ALA A 121 4.48 -0.15 -18.04
C ALA A 121 3.12 -0.25 -17.32
N LEU A 122 2.85 -1.38 -16.65
CA LEU A 122 1.61 -1.56 -15.86
C LEU A 122 1.59 -0.66 -14.63
N LEU A 123 2.71 -0.52 -13.90
CA LEU A 123 2.82 0.39 -12.76
C LEU A 123 2.55 1.84 -13.19
N ALA A 124 3.12 2.28 -14.30
CA ALA A 124 2.90 3.61 -14.84
C ALA A 124 1.45 3.82 -15.27
N GLU A 125 0.83 2.81 -15.90
CA GLU A 125 -0.57 2.85 -16.31
C GLU A 125 -1.51 3.02 -15.11
N VAL A 126 -1.33 2.20 -14.06
CA VAL A 126 -2.13 2.30 -12.82
C VAL A 126 -1.95 3.65 -12.13
N THR A 127 -0.74 4.20 -12.15
CA THR A 127 -0.43 5.44 -11.43
C THR A 127 -0.86 6.69 -12.18
N LEU A 128 -0.69 6.70 -13.51
CA LEU A 128 -0.85 7.91 -14.33
C LEU A 128 -2.18 7.94 -15.09
N GLU A 129 -2.81 6.79 -15.29
CA GLU A 129 -4.03 6.66 -16.09
C GLU A 129 -5.11 5.81 -15.39
N PRO A 130 -5.35 6.00 -14.06
CA PRO A 130 -6.45 5.28 -13.39
C PRO A 130 -7.79 5.76 -13.96
N ASP A 131 -8.76 4.84 -14.09
CA ASP A 131 -10.12 5.18 -14.56
C ASP A 131 -11.11 5.41 -13.42
N PHE A 132 -10.93 4.76 -12.29
CA PHE A 132 -11.85 4.78 -11.15
C PHE A 132 -13.31 4.49 -11.57
N PRO A 133 -13.61 3.31 -12.14
CA PRO A 133 -14.98 2.99 -12.55
C PRO A 133 -15.94 3.11 -11.36
N SER A 134 -17.08 3.74 -11.53
CA SER A 134 -18.02 4.01 -10.43
C SER A 134 -18.42 2.73 -9.68
N VAL A 135 -18.59 1.62 -10.38
CA VAL A 135 -18.92 0.32 -9.79
C VAL A 135 -17.81 -0.19 -8.86
N GLU A 136 -16.54 0.06 -9.20
CA GLU A 136 -15.40 -0.32 -8.36
C GLU A 136 -15.22 0.62 -7.18
N VAL A 137 -15.40 1.93 -7.39
CA VAL A 137 -15.41 2.91 -6.29
C VAL A 137 -16.51 2.58 -5.28
N ASP A 138 -17.71 2.23 -5.74
CA ASP A 138 -18.81 1.82 -4.88
C ASP A 138 -18.50 0.53 -4.12
N ARG A 139 -17.90 -0.47 -4.79
CA ARG A 139 -17.48 -1.73 -4.17
C ARG A 139 -16.44 -1.49 -3.06
N VAL A 140 -15.41 -0.71 -3.33
CA VAL A 140 -14.35 -0.38 -2.35
C VAL A 140 -14.93 0.42 -1.20
N ARG A 141 -15.84 1.38 -1.46
CA ARG A 141 -16.54 2.14 -0.43
C ARG A 141 -17.31 1.24 0.53
N GLU A 142 -18.11 0.30 0.01
CA GLU A 142 -18.86 -0.65 0.84
C GLU A 142 -17.92 -1.55 1.66
N GLN A 143 -16.81 -1.97 1.07
CA GLN A 143 -15.80 -2.76 1.77
C GLN A 143 -15.16 -1.98 2.92
N GLN A 144 -14.79 -0.72 2.70
CA GLN A 144 -14.24 0.15 3.74
C GLN A 144 -15.27 0.47 4.84
N LEU A 145 -16.55 0.68 4.49
CA LEU A 145 -17.63 0.84 5.46
C LEU A 145 -17.81 -0.42 6.32
N ALA A 146 -17.71 -1.60 5.73
CA ALA A 146 -17.75 -2.86 6.47
C ALA A 146 -16.57 -2.99 7.44
N GLU A 147 -15.36 -2.60 7.03
CA GLU A 147 -14.17 -2.54 7.90
C GLU A 147 -14.39 -1.58 9.08
N ILE A 148 -14.90 -0.36 8.83
CA ILE A 148 -15.18 0.62 9.88
C ILE A 148 -16.16 0.04 10.90
N ARG A 149 -17.23 -0.64 10.46
CA ARG A 149 -18.18 -1.30 11.35
C ARG A 149 -17.53 -2.43 12.15
N GLN A 150 -16.69 -3.23 11.52
CA GLN A 150 -15.95 -4.29 12.21
C GLN A 150 -15.02 -3.72 13.27
N ARG A 151 -14.27 -2.66 12.96
CA ARG A 151 -13.41 -1.95 13.92
C ARG A 151 -14.17 -1.41 15.12
N SER A 152 -15.40 -0.92 14.92
CA SER A 152 -16.24 -0.42 16.01
C SER A 152 -16.69 -1.50 17.01
N MET A 153 -16.56 -2.78 16.65
CA MET A 153 -16.84 -3.93 17.52
C MET A 153 -15.57 -4.54 18.14
N ASP A 154 -14.38 -4.06 17.74
CA ASP A 154 -13.10 -4.52 18.28
C ASP A 154 -12.62 -3.60 19.41
N PRO A 155 -12.57 -4.09 20.67
CA PRO A 155 -12.10 -3.28 21.80
C PRO A 155 -10.68 -2.76 21.64
N SER A 156 -9.79 -3.51 20.97
CA SER A 156 -8.40 -3.10 20.75
C SER A 156 -8.31 -1.95 19.76
N ALA A 157 -9.10 -2.01 18.69
CA ALA A 157 -9.19 -0.93 17.71
C ALA A 157 -9.78 0.33 18.34
N LEU A 158 -10.86 0.21 19.10
CA LEU A 158 -11.47 1.33 19.84
C LEU A 158 -10.51 1.97 20.84
N ALA A 159 -9.77 1.16 21.59
CA ALA A 159 -8.77 1.68 22.54
C ALA A 159 -7.66 2.44 21.80
N SER A 160 -7.17 1.93 20.66
CA SER A 160 -6.16 2.57 19.85
C SER A 160 -6.64 3.92 19.28
N ASP A 161 -7.86 3.96 18.76
CA ASP A 161 -8.47 5.17 18.23
C ASP A 161 -8.66 6.23 19.33
N GLU A 162 -9.10 5.82 20.53
CA GLU A 162 -9.26 6.71 21.69
C GLU A 162 -7.90 7.25 22.19
N VAL A 163 -6.85 6.41 22.21
CA VAL A 163 -5.48 6.86 22.52
C VAL A 163 -5.02 7.92 21.52
N SER A 164 -5.20 7.68 20.24
CA SER A 164 -4.82 8.64 19.19
C SER A 164 -5.57 9.96 19.36
N ARG A 165 -6.87 9.91 19.59
CA ARG A 165 -7.72 11.08 19.81
C ARG A 165 -7.30 11.93 21.01
N ARG A 166 -6.75 11.32 22.06
CA ARG A 166 -6.27 12.01 23.26
C ARG A 166 -4.82 12.43 23.20
N PHE A 167 -4.01 11.71 22.42
CA PHE A 167 -2.58 11.98 22.30
C PHE A 167 -2.28 13.13 21.35
N TYR A 168 -2.97 13.19 20.21
CA TYR A 168 -2.81 14.25 19.22
C TYR A 168 -3.74 15.42 19.52
N ALA A 169 -3.31 16.63 19.16
CA ALA A 169 -4.16 17.81 19.28
C ALA A 169 -5.42 17.71 18.40
N GLU A 170 -6.51 18.30 18.88
CA GLU A 170 -7.77 18.35 18.13
C GLU A 170 -7.59 19.00 16.77
N GLY A 171 -8.19 18.41 15.73
CA GLY A 171 -8.08 18.87 14.35
C GLY A 171 -6.87 18.33 13.60
N LEU A 172 -5.90 17.66 14.26
CA LEU A 172 -4.83 16.98 13.55
C LEU A 172 -5.34 15.68 12.92
N PRO A 173 -4.89 15.35 11.68
CA PRO A 173 -5.30 14.12 11.00
C PRO A 173 -5.08 12.86 11.83
N TYR A 174 -3.97 12.79 12.56
CA TYR A 174 -3.60 11.63 13.37
C TYR A 174 -4.50 11.37 14.59
N ALA A 175 -5.37 12.32 14.96
CA ALA A 175 -6.32 12.18 16.05
C ALA A 175 -7.57 11.38 15.66
N ARG A 176 -7.71 11.00 14.39
CA ARG A 176 -8.87 10.28 13.85
C ARG A 176 -8.48 8.91 13.29
N PRO A 177 -9.42 7.96 13.08
CA PRO A 177 -9.12 6.71 12.39
C PRO A 177 -8.65 6.96 10.95
N GLN A 178 -7.58 6.30 10.53
CA GLN A 178 -7.04 6.43 9.17
C GLN A 178 -8.02 5.98 8.09
N VAL A 179 -8.81 4.95 8.39
CA VAL A 179 -9.87 4.46 7.48
C VAL A 179 -11.09 5.38 7.42
N GLY A 180 -11.07 6.49 8.15
CA GLY A 180 -12.20 7.43 8.21
C GLY A 180 -13.32 6.96 9.13
N THR A 181 -14.50 7.55 8.92
CA THR A 181 -15.74 7.29 9.65
C THR A 181 -16.85 6.90 8.67
N GLU A 182 -17.94 6.29 9.16
CA GLU A 182 -19.10 6.00 8.31
C GLU A 182 -19.63 7.26 7.60
N SER A 183 -19.67 8.40 8.30
CA SER A 183 -20.16 9.65 7.73
C SER A 183 -19.25 10.21 6.64
N SER A 184 -17.92 10.16 6.85
CA SER A 184 -16.98 10.67 5.84
C SER A 184 -16.97 9.79 4.58
N ILE A 185 -16.94 8.45 4.75
CA ILE A 185 -16.83 7.51 3.63
C ILE A 185 -18.13 7.39 2.85
N SER A 186 -19.30 7.38 3.51
CA SER A 186 -20.59 7.32 2.81
C SER A 186 -20.82 8.50 1.86
N SER A 187 -20.18 9.63 2.10
CA SER A 187 -20.32 10.85 1.30
C SER A 187 -19.33 10.97 0.15
N VAL A 188 -18.30 10.09 0.08
CA VAL A 188 -17.27 10.16 -0.96
C VAL A 188 -17.88 9.81 -2.32
N THR A 189 -17.68 10.70 -3.28
CA THR A 189 -18.06 10.49 -4.69
C THR A 189 -16.84 10.08 -5.53
N ARG A 190 -17.09 9.52 -6.72
CA ARG A 190 -16.04 9.20 -7.68
C ARG A 190 -15.14 10.39 -8.00
N ASP A 191 -15.72 11.58 -8.12
CA ASP A 191 -14.97 12.80 -8.48
C ASP A 191 -14.05 13.31 -7.35
N GLN A 192 -14.15 12.72 -6.16
CA GLN A 192 -13.33 13.03 -5.00
C GLN A 192 -12.19 12.03 -4.81
N VAL A 193 -12.25 10.91 -5.53
CA VAL A 193 -11.24 9.87 -5.59
C VAL A 193 -10.18 10.23 -6.63
#